data_f078dbf6db7816b45d068508c2f00421
#
_entry.id   f078dbf6db7816b45d068508c2f00421
#
_cell.length_a   1.000
_cell.length_b   1.000
_cell.length_c   1.000
_cell.angle_alpha   90.00
_cell.angle_beta   90.00
_cell.angle_gamma   90.00
#
_symmetry.space_group_name_H-M   'P 1'
#
loop_
_entity.id
_entity.type
_entity.pdbx_description
1 polymer ?
#
loop_
_entity_poly.entity_id
_entity_poly.type
_entity_poly.pdbx_seq_one_letter_code
_entity_poly.pdbx_strand_id
1 'polypeptide(L)'
;MAEGEQTIEAWNTAVRLAAAIGRLKIGSNLKAAADAQAKAFELAGVACGLIAEAGTREGPGQLALLRDARGALAQCKSWIHVLAAVTNEQESVFGNELDLLEQASR
;
A
#
# COMPACT_ATOMS: atom_id res chain seq x y z
N MET A 1 -18.69 -16.75 3.85
CA MET A 1 -18.72 -15.63 4.77
C MET A 1 -18.20 -14.40 4.09
N ALA A 2 -19.07 -13.41 3.94
CA ALA A 2 -18.75 -12.19 3.20
C ALA A 2 -17.54 -11.44 3.79
N GLU A 3 -17.46 -11.34 5.12
CA GLU A 3 -16.35 -10.62 5.78
C GLU A 3 -15.02 -11.31 5.56
N GLY A 4 -14.97 -12.64 5.63
CA GLY A 4 -13.75 -13.40 5.36
C GLY A 4 -13.29 -13.25 3.93
N GLU A 5 -14.23 -13.28 2.98
CA GLU A 5 -13.91 -13.08 1.56
C GLU A 5 -13.39 -11.67 1.29
N GLN A 6 -14.01 -10.65 1.89
CA GLN A 6 -13.57 -9.27 1.75
C GLN A 6 -12.16 -9.06 2.31
N THR A 7 -11.85 -9.69 3.45
CA THR A 7 -10.53 -9.60 4.04
C THR A 7 -9.49 -10.28 3.15
N ILE A 8 -9.82 -11.43 2.57
CA ILE A 8 -8.93 -12.13 1.64
C ILE A 8 -8.68 -11.29 0.39
N GLU A 9 -9.72 -10.67 -0.17
CA GLU A 9 -9.59 -9.80 -1.33
C GLU A 9 -8.74 -8.57 -1.01
N ALA A 10 -8.97 -7.96 0.14
CA ALA A 10 -8.20 -6.81 0.59
C ALA A 10 -6.72 -7.18 0.75
N TRP A 11 -6.46 -8.35 1.35
CA TRP A 11 -5.10 -8.85 1.51
C TRP A 11 -4.42 -9.09 0.16
N ASN A 12 -5.11 -9.75 -0.77
CA ASN A 12 -4.59 -9.99 -2.12
C ASN A 12 -4.26 -8.67 -2.83
N THR A 13 -5.13 -7.67 -2.72
CA THR A 13 -4.91 -6.36 -3.33
C THR A 13 -3.70 -5.68 -2.71
N ALA A 14 -3.56 -5.74 -1.38
CA ALA A 14 -2.43 -5.14 -0.69
C ALA A 14 -1.11 -5.83 -1.06
N VAL A 15 -1.10 -7.15 -1.19
CA VAL A 15 0.08 -7.90 -1.63
C VAL A 15 0.48 -7.50 -3.06
N ARG A 16 -0.50 -7.38 -3.96
CA ARG A 16 -0.25 -6.93 -5.33
C ARG A 16 0.33 -5.52 -5.37
N LEU A 17 -0.20 -4.64 -4.51
CA LEU A 17 0.31 -3.28 -4.37
C LEU A 17 1.77 -3.29 -3.92
N ALA A 18 2.08 -4.02 -2.85
CA ALA A 18 3.45 -4.11 -2.34
C ALA A 18 4.40 -4.64 -3.41
N ALA A 19 3.99 -5.70 -4.11
CA ALA A 19 4.79 -6.27 -5.19
C ALA A 19 5.02 -5.26 -6.32
N ALA A 20 3.97 -4.53 -6.71
CA ALA A 20 4.07 -3.52 -7.77
C ALA A 20 5.06 -2.42 -7.39
N ILE A 21 4.99 -1.93 -6.15
CA ILE A 21 5.91 -0.90 -5.65
C ILE A 21 7.34 -1.43 -5.63
N GLY A 22 7.52 -2.65 -5.15
CA GLY A 22 8.86 -3.27 -5.07
C GLY A 22 9.49 -3.48 -6.44
N ARG A 23 8.67 -3.65 -7.47
CA ARG A 23 9.16 -3.87 -8.85
C ARG A 23 9.30 -2.60 -9.67
N LEU A 24 8.92 -1.44 -9.13
CA LEU A 24 9.07 -0.19 -9.85
C LEU A 24 10.53 0.05 -10.22
N LYS A 25 10.75 0.36 -11.48
CA LYS A 25 12.08 0.75 -11.97
C LYS A 25 12.13 2.27 -12.01
N ILE A 26 12.95 2.83 -11.13
CA ILE A 26 13.10 4.28 -11.01
C ILE A 26 14.33 4.69 -11.81
N GLY A 27 14.14 5.56 -12.79
CA GLY A 27 15.21 6.03 -13.66
C GLY A 27 16.07 7.11 -13.03
N SER A 28 15.98 7.30 -11.72
CA SER A 28 16.72 8.34 -10.99
C SER A 28 17.78 7.71 -10.08
N ASN A 29 18.95 8.35 -10.01
CA ASN A 29 20.01 7.95 -9.09
C ASN A 29 19.95 8.69 -7.75
N LEU A 30 18.91 9.50 -7.54
CA LEU A 30 18.75 10.23 -6.29
C LEU A 30 18.44 9.30 -5.14
N LYS A 31 19.17 9.44 -4.04
CA LYS A 31 18.93 8.66 -2.83
C LYS A 31 17.50 8.87 -2.33
N ALA A 32 16.98 10.11 -2.43
CA ALA A 32 15.62 10.43 -2.01
C ALA A 32 14.58 9.60 -2.75
N ALA A 33 14.78 9.30 -4.04
CA ALA A 33 13.88 8.46 -4.81
C ALA A 33 13.89 7.02 -4.29
N ALA A 34 15.07 6.45 -4.06
CA ALA A 34 15.20 5.12 -3.49
C ALA A 34 14.57 5.05 -2.09
N ASP A 35 14.79 6.07 -1.27
CA ASP A 35 14.23 6.14 0.08
C ASP A 35 12.69 6.20 0.04
N ALA A 36 12.13 7.00 -0.86
CA ALA A 36 10.68 7.13 -1.00
C ALA A 36 10.04 5.80 -1.45
N GLN A 37 10.67 5.12 -2.41
CA GLN A 37 10.20 3.81 -2.86
C GLN A 37 10.26 2.78 -1.73
N ALA A 38 11.36 2.74 -0.99
CA ALA A 38 11.54 1.83 0.14
C ALA A 38 10.49 2.08 1.23
N LYS A 39 10.18 3.36 1.51
CA LYS A 39 9.17 3.73 2.50
C LYS A 39 7.79 3.30 2.06
N ALA A 40 7.44 3.54 0.80
CA ALA A 40 6.16 3.12 0.24
C ALA A 40 6.02 1.60 0.32
N PHE A 41 7.06 0.86 -0.05
CA PHE A 41 7.08 -0.60 0.01
C PHE A 41 6.89 -1.10 1.44
N GLU A 42 7.62 -0.53 2.39
CA GLU A 42 7.52 -0.89 3.81
C GLU A 42 6.08 -0.70 4.33
N LEU A 43 5.47 0.43 4.03
CA LEU A 43 4.11 0.75 4.49
C LEU A 43 3.06 -0.16 3.84
N ALA A 44 3.23 -0.50 2.57
CA ALA A 44 2.36 -1.48 1.92
C ALA A 44 2.48 -2.85 2.61
N GLY A 45 3.68 -3.24 2.99
CA GLY A 45 3.93 -4.46 3.74
C GLY A 45 3.27 -4.46 5.12
N VAL A 46 3.35 -3.33 5.82
CA VAL A 46 2.66 -3.16 7.12
C VAL A 46 1.15 -3.37 6.94
N ALA A 47 0.57 -2.76 5.91
CA ALA A 47 -0.86 -2.93 5.62
C ALA A 47 -1.21 -4.40 5.36
N CYS A 48 -0.38 -5.12 4.60
CA CYS A 48 -0.58 -6.55 4.36
C CYS A 48 -0.65 -7.33 5.67
N GLY A 49 0.28 -7.09 6.58
CA GLY A 49 0.32 -7.78 7.88
C GLY A 49 -0.90 -7.49 8.73
N LEU A 50 -1.32 -6.21 8.77
CA LEU A 50 -2.49 -5.81 9.54
C LEU A 50 -3.77 -6.42 8.99
N ILE A 51 -3.92 -6.48 7.68
CA ILE A 51 -5.09 -7.07 7.03
C ILE A 51 -5.12 -8.59 7.31
N ALA A 52 -3.96 -9.26 7.20
CA ALA A 52 -3.86 -10.67 7.49
C ALA A 52 -4.26 -10.97 8.94
N GLU A 53 -3.78 -10.16 9.89
CA GLU A 53 -4.14 -10.31 11.30
C GLU A 53 -5.62 -10.04 11.52
N ALA A 54 -6.17 -9.02 10.85
CA ALA A 54 -7.60 -8.71 10.93
C ALA A 54 -8.47 -9.89 10.52
N GLY A 55 -8.02 -10.70 9.56
CA GLY A 55 -8.72 -11.89 9.13
C GLY A 55 -8.84 -12.97 10.21
N THR A 56 -8.04 -12.91 11.27
CA THR A 56 -8.08 -13.84 12.40
C THR A 56 -8.92 -13.33 13.56
N ARG A 57 -9.45 -12.12 13.46
CA ARG A 57 -10.18 -11.43 14.53
C ARG A 57 -11.61 -11.17 14.13
N GLU A 58 -12.44 -10.85 15.11
CA GLU A 58 -13.83 -10.47 14.91
C GLU A 58 -14.13 -9.21 15.72
N GLY A 59 -15.21 -8.52 15.31
CA GLY A 59 -15.73 -7.37 16.06
C GLY A 59 -14.78 -6.19 16.13
N PRO A 60 -14.71 -5.52 17.29
CA PRO A 60 -13.89 -4.29 17.43
C PRO A 60 -12.41 -4.50 17.16
N GLY A 61 -11.87 -5.67 17.49
CA GLY A 61 -10.46 -5.99 17.24
C GLY A 61 -10.14 -6.01 15.76
N GLN A 62 -11.02 -6.61 14.95
CA GLN A 62 -10.87 -6.62 13.50
C GLN A 62 -10.94 -5.21 12.93
N LEU A 63 -11.92 -4.42 13.36
CA LEU A 63 -12.10 -3.05 12.87
C LEU A 63 -10.91 -2.17 13.18
N ALA A 64 -10.32 -2.32 14.37
CA ALA A 64 -9.13 -1.56 14.77
C ALA A 64 -7.95 -1.86 13.82
N LEU A 65 -7.72 -3.14 13.51
CA LEU A 65 -6.63 -3.54 12.63
C LEU A 65 -6.85 -3.05 11.19
N LEU A 66 -8.08 -3.09 10.70
CA LEU A 66 -8.40 -2.59 9.37
C LEU A 66 -8.25 -1.07 9.30
N ARG A 67 -8.57 -0.35 10.37
CA ARG A 67 -8.35 1.09 10.46
C ARG A 67 -6.87 1.42 10.42
N ASP A 68 -6.05 0.67 11.15
CA ASP A 68 -4.59 0.85 11.15
C ASP A 68 -4.01 0.54 9.77
N ALA A 69 -4.54 -0.47 9.08
CA ALA A 69 -4.13 -0.79 7.71
C ALA A 69 -4.42 0.36 6.75
N ARG A 70 -5.59 0.98 6.87
CA ARG A 70 -5.94 2.17 6.06
C ARG A 70 -4.98 3.31 6.33
N GLY A 71 -4.59 3.52 7.59
CA GLY A 71 -3.59 4.53 7.95
C GLY A 71 -2.25 4.27 7.26
N ALA A 72 -1.79 3.02 7.27
CA ALA A 72 -0.55 2.64 6.59
C ALA A 72 -0.65 2.87 5.09
N LEU A 73 -1.80 2.54 4.47
CA LEU A 73 -2.02 2.76 3.04
C LEU A 73 -2.05 4.25 2.69
N ALA A 74 -2.62 5.08 3.55
CA ALA A 74 -2.61 6.53 3.34
C ALA A 74 -1.18 7.08 3.36
N GLN A 75 -0.35 6.62 4.28
CA GLN A 75 1.06 7.00 4.33
C GLN A 75 1.81 6.48 3.10
N CYS A 76 1.53 5.25 2.67
CA CYS A 76 2.10 4.68 1.46
C CYS A 76 1.80 5.56 0.24
N LYS A 77 0.55 6.01 0.12
CA LYS A 77 0.12 6.91 -0.96
C LYS A 77 0.93 8.20 -0.95
N SER A 78 1.13 8.79 0.24
CA SER A 78 1.94 10.01 0.37
C SER A 78 3.35 9.80 -0.14
N TRP A 79 3.96 8.66 0.16
CA TRP A 79 5.32 8.37 -0.31
C TRP A 79 5.38 8.13 -1.83
N ILE A 80 4.33 7.60 -2.44
CA ILE A 80 4.24 7.50 -3.91
C ILE A 80 4.20 8.90 -4.53
N HIS A 81 3.45 9.84 -3.94
CA HIS A 81 3.42 11.21 -4.40
C HIS A 81 4.79 11.90 -4.21
N VAL A 82 5.47 11.64 -3.09
CA VAL A 82 6.82 12.14 -2.86
C VAL A 82 7.78 11.59 -3.92
N LEU A 83 7.67 10.30 -4.21
CA LEU A 83 8.49 9.66 -5.24
C LEU A 83 8.30 10.33 -6.59
N ALA A 84 7.05 10.58 -6.98
CA ALA A 84 6.73 11.27 -8.23
C ALA A 84 7.36 12.66 -8.26
N ALA A 85 7.24 13.41 -7.17
CA ALA A 85 7.79 14.77 -7.07
C ALA A 85 9.32 14.77 -7.14
N VAL A 86 9.98 13.84 -6.43
CA VAL A 86 11.43 13.75 -6.38
C VAL A 86 12.01 13.38 -7.75
N THR A 87 11.35 12.47 -8.46
CA THR A 87 11.80 12.03 -9.77
C THR A 87 11.35 12.95 -10.89
N ASN A 88 10.54 13.95 -10.58
CA ASN A 88 9.96 14.88 -11.54
C ASN A 88 9.07 14.17 -12.58
N GLU A 89 8.52 13.02 -12.20
CA GLU A 89 7.60 12.26 -13.03
C GLU A 89 6.18 12.70 -12.78
N GLN A 90 5.33 12.50 -13.78
CA GLN A 90 3.90 12.70 -13.60
C GLN A 90 3.31 11.55 -12.80
N GLU A 91 2.32 11.83 -11.99
CA GLU A 91 1.65 10.81 -11.18
C GLU A 91 1.04 9.69 -12.02
N SER A 92 0.68 9.98 -13.27
CA SER A 92 0.17 8.96 -14.19
C SER A 92 1.13 7.81 -14.43
N VAL A 93 2.45 8.02 -14.24
CA VAL A 93 3.46 6.97 -14.33
C VAL A 93 3.23 5.91 -13.25
N PHE A 94 2.64 6.32 -12.13
CA PHE A 94 2.34 5.44 -10.99
C PHE A 94 0.86 5.07 -10.92
N GLY A 95 0.15 5.17 -12.05
CA GLY A 95 -1.29 4.93 -12.11
C GLY A 95 -1.72 3.58 -11.58
N ASN A 96 -0.98 2.51 -11.93
CA ASN A 96 -1.29 1.17 -11.45
C ASN A 96 -1.19 1.07 -9.93
N GLU A 97 -0.13 1.63 -9.33
CA GLU A 97 0.09 1.62 -7.89
C GLU A 97 -0.95 2.45 -7.16
N LEU A 98 -1.32 3.62 -7.71
CA LEU A 98 -2.35 4.47 -7.12
C LEU A 98 -3.74 3.81 -7.21
N ASP A 99 -4.04 3.12 -8.31
CA ASP A 99 -5.28 2.37 -8.46
C ASP A 99 -5.37 1.23 -7.43
N LEU A 100 -4.27 0.49 -7.24
CA LEU A 100 -4.21 -0.58 -6.26
C LEU A 100 -4.36 -0.04 -4.84
N LEU A 101 -3.76 1.12 -4.56
CA LEU A 101 -3.92 1.80 -3.27
C LEU A 101 -5.37 2.14 -3.01
N GLU A 102 -6.06 2.69 -3.99
CA GLU A 102 -7.46 3.02 -3.85
C GLU A 102 -8.31 1.77 -3.59
N GLN A 103 -8.07 0.69 -4.33
CA GLN A 103 -8.76 -0.58 -4.13
C GLN A 103 -8.51 -1.14 -2.74
N ALA A 104 -7.25 -1.11 -2.29
CA ALA A 104 -6.88 -1.65 -0.98
C ALA A 104 -7.48 -0.83 0.17
N SER A 105 -7.71 0.46 -0.05
CA SER A 105 -8.23 1.38 0.98
C SER A 105 -9.75 1.31 1.13
N ARG A 106 -10.45 0.63 0.25
CA ARG A 106 -11.90 0.40 0.35
C ARG A 106 -12.23 -0.68 1.38
#